data_97c835c6d99b7a3d82ed535378aedf0e
#
_entry.id   97c835c6d99b7a3d82ed535378aedf0e
#
_cell.length_a   1.000
_cell.length_b   1.000
_cell.length_c   1.000
_cell.angle_alpha   90.00
_cell.angle_beta   90.00
_cell.angle_gamma   90.00
#
_symmetry.space_group_name_H-M   'P 1'
#
loop_
_entity.id
_entity.type
_entity.pdbx_description
1 polymer ?
#
loop_
_entity_poly.entity_id
_entity_poly.type
_entity_poly.pdbx_seq_one_letter_code
_entity_poly.pdbx_strand_id
1 'polypeptide(L)'
;MACRRAVACRAALLAAMFCLPGCDALPTASDRPETAQAFPRADRPVAPIISTRWSTEEARDRVNEAEEIMDRAGIAPGMTVADIGAGEGYYTVRLARRVGPRGRVLGQDIVAEVIDQLGQRVTRENWDNVSVKLGTPDDPKLPDASFDRVFMIHMYHEITEPYAFLWRLYPALKADGQVVVVDRDRPTEQHGTPAALLRCEFEAVGFRFAGLERGTAAGGYLARFTPGAGRIAPADISACRMARKAQGPP
;
A
#
# COMPACT_ATOMS: atom_id res chain seq x y z
N MET A 1 29.21 -26.40 82.20
CA MET A 1 29.76 -25.99 80.86
C MET A 1 28.65 -26.08 79.86
N ALA A 2 28.00 -25.02 79.52
CA ALA A 2 26.86 -24.94 78.62
C ALA A 2 27.17 -24.05 77.42
N CYS A 3 27.20 -24.66 76.26
CA CYS A 3 27.38 -23.93 74.97
C CYS A 3 26.01 -23.59 74.43
N ARG A 4 25.67 -22.31 74.38
CA ARG A 4 24.43 -21.81 73.71
C ARG A 4 24.70 -21.60 72.22
N ARG A 5 23.95 -22.31 71.37
CA ARG A 5 23.90 -22.08 69.93
C ARG A 5 22.83 -21.00 69.62
N ALA A 6 23.26 -19.92 69.02
CA ALA A 6 22.38 -18.88 68.46
C ALA A 6 21.82 -19.36 67.12
N VAL A 7 20.49 -19.29 66.98
CA VAL A 7 19.78 -19.54 65.73
C VAL A 7 19.58 -18.17 65.04
N ALA A 8 20.17 -18.03 63.86
CA ALA A 8 19.98 -16.85 63.02
C ALA A 8 18.73 -17.04 62.12
N CYS A 9 17.72 -16.20 62.35
CA CYS A 9 16.55 -16.11 61.49
C CYS A 9 16.92 -15.35 60.21
N ARG A 10 16.87 -16.02 59.07
CA ARG A 10 16.96 -15.38 57.74
C ARG A 10 15.57 -14.92 57.34
N ALA A 11 15.35 -13.64 57.28
CA ALA A 11 14.17 -13.04 56.69
C ALA A 11 14.29 -13.09 55.14
N ALA A 12 13.36 -13.82 54.49
CA ALA A 12 13.23 -13.84 53.03
C ALA A 12 12.40 -12.62 52.60
N LEU A 13 13.03 -11.70 51.87
CA LEU A 13 12.32 -10.62 51.15
C LEU A 13 11.68 -11.21 49.89
N LEU A 14 10.36 -11.27 49.88
CA LEU A 14 9.59 -11.48 48.63
C LEU A 14 9.56 -10.15 47.84
N ALA A 15 10.28 -10.08 46.74
CA ALA A 15 10.14 -9.01 45.78
C ALA A 15 8.87 -9.27 44.95
N ALA A 16 7.82 -8.48 45.17
CA ALA A 16 6.62 -8.47 44.32
C ALA A 16 6.98 -7.78 43.00
N MET A 17 7.05 -8.56 41.93
CA MET A 17 7.27 -8.08 40.57
C MET A 17 5.92 -7.58 40.07
N PHE A 18 5.71 -6.25 40.11
CA PHE A 18 4.57 -5.59 39.45
C PHE A 18 4.79 -5.64 37.93
N CYS A 19 4.08 -6.53 37.25
CA CYS A 19 3.90 -6.41 35.81
C CYS A 19 3.02 -5.20 35.52
N LEU A 20 3.62 -4.12 35.06
CA LEU A 20 2.88 -2.99 34.48
C LEU A 20 2.33 -3.47 33.12
N PRO A 21 1.03 -3.25 32.84
CA PRO A 21 0.51 -3.48 31.49
C PRO A 21 1.23 -2.51 30.55
N GLY A 22 1.90 -3.03 29.52
CA GLY A 22 2.47 -2.24 28.47
C GLY A 22 1.35 -1.43 27.82
N CYS A 23 1.37 -0.11 28.01
CA CYS A 23 0.62 0.77 27.13
C CYS A 23 1.22 0.60 25.73
N ASP A 24 0.47 0.03 24.79
CA ASP A 24 0.76 0.16 23.37
C ASP A 24 0.77 1.66 23.05
N ALA A 25 1.96 2.25 23.05
CA ALA A 25 2.14 3.65 22.71
C ALA A 25 1.74 3.81 21.25
N LEU A 26 0.77 4.68 20.98
CA LEU A 26 0.48 5.13 19.63
C LEU A 26 1.79 5.61 19.00
N PRO A 27 2.07 5.28 17.71
CA PRO A 27 3.32 5.66 17.07
C PRO A 27 3.53 7.18 17.22
N THR A 28 4.67 7.54 17.78
CA THR A 28 5.05 8.94 18.04
C THR A 28 5.44 9.63 16.73
N ALA A 29 5.59 10.95 16.71
CA ALA A 29 6.03 11.70 15.53
C ALA A 29 7.39 11.22 14.98
N SER A 30 8.20 10.52 15.81
CA SER A 30 9.50 9.96 15.44
C SER A 30 9.45 8.75 14.52
N ASP A 31 8.29 8.09 14.35
CA ASP A 31 8.18 6.85 13.56
C ASP A 31 7.87 7.09 12.09
N ARG A 32 7.64 8.36 11.68
CA ARG A 32 7.41 8.73 10.29
C ARG A 32 8.73 9.01 9.58
N PRO A 33 8.86 8.65 8.28
CA PRO A 33 9.95 9.15 7.47
C PRO A 33 10.06 10.67 7.55
N GLU A 34 11.28 11.20 7.69
CA GLU A 34 11.51 12.66 7.74
C GLU A 34 10.90 13.35 6.52
N THR A 35 11.03 12.73 5.38
CA THR A 35 10.48 13.18 4.10
C THR A 35 8.95 13.24 4.04
N ALA A 36 8.24 12.56 4.95
CA ALA A 36 6.78 12.59 5.06
C ALA A 36 6.26 13.67 6.03
N GLN A 37 7.13 14.29 6.83
CA GLN A 37 6.71 15.22 7.91
C GLN A 37 6.06 16.50 7.40
N ALA A 38 6.35 16.92 6.17
CA ALA A 38 5.71 18.06 5.54
C ALA A 38 4.25 17.80 5.11
N PHE A 39 3.81 16.55 5.16
CA PHE A 39 2.47 16.14 4.73
C PHE A 39 1.57 15.82 5.94
N PRO A 40 0.24 15.96 5.83
CA PRO A 40 -0.65 15.53 6.90
C PRO A 40 -0.56 14.02 7.11
N ARG A 41 -0.87 13.55 8.32
CA ARG A 41 -1.07 12.12 8.61
C ARG A 41 -2.38 11.64 8.04
N ALA A 42 -2.44 10.37 7.65
CA ALA A 42 -3.72 9.74 7.37
C ALA A 42 -4.61 9.76 8.63
N ASP A 43 -5.87 10.21 8.49
CA ASP A 43 -6.87 10.16 9.58
C ASP A 43 -7.73 8.89 9.42
N ARG A 44 -7.07 7.75 9.32
CA ARG A 44 -7.65 6.42 9.19
C ARG A 44 -6.70 5.36 9.74
N PRO A 45 -7.20 4.21 10.22
CA PRO A 45 -6.38 3.04 10.48
C PRO A 45 -5.64 2.58 9.22
N VAL A 46 -4.54 1.88 9.38
CA VAL A 46 -3.78 1.26 8.30
C VAL A 46 -3.77 -0.24 8.51
N ALA A 47 -4.08 -1.01 7.48
CA ALA A 47 -4.00 -2.47 7.55
C ALA A 47 -2.53 -2.91 7.62
N PRO A 48 -2.21 -4.00 8.33
CA PRO A 48 -0.88 -4.59 8.26
C PRO A 48 -0.62 -5.17 6.86
N ILE A 49 0.63 -5.10 6.42
CA ILE A 49 1.04 -5.68 5.13
C ILE A 49 0.88 -7.20 5.18
N ILE A 50 0.10 -7.77 4.25
CA ILE A 50 -0.15 -9.21 4.14
C ILE A 50 0.23 -9.68 2.74
N SER A 51 1.48 -9.57 2.37
CA SER A 51 1.94 -9.77 0.99
C SER A 51 1.70 -11.16 0.38
N THR A 52 1.52 -12.22 1.19
CA THR A 52 1.56 -13.60 0.67
C THR A 52 0.32 -14.45 0.96
N ARG A 53 -0.72 -13.93 1.62
CA ARG A 53 -1.82 -14.77 2.12
C ARG A 53 -3.16 -14.60 1.41
N TRP A 54 -3.24 -13.77 0.40
CA TRP A 54 -4.54 -13.36 -0.09
C TRP A 54 -5.21 -14.41 -0.98
N SER A 55 -4.47 -15.07 -1.85
CA SER A 55 -4.98 -16.10 -2.78
C SER A 55 -3.84 -16.66 -3.62
N THR A 56 -3.95 -17.91 -4.08
CA THR A 56 -3.01 -18.45 -5.05
C THR A 56 -3.23 -17.86 -6.44
N GLU A 57 -2.19 -17.84 -7.28
CA GLU A 57 -2.30 -17.37 -8.66
C GLU A 57 -3.36 -18.15 -9.44
N GLU A 58 -3.44 -19.47 -9.25
CA GLU A 58 -4.44 -20.33 -9.92
C GLU A 58 -5.87 -19.99 -9.49
N ALA A 59 -6.09 -19.59 -8.23
CA ALA A 59 -7.41 -19.16 -7.77
C ALA A 59 -7.84 -17.85 -8.42
N ARG A 60 -6.91 -16.92 -8.61
CA ARG A 60 -7.12 -15.64 -9.29
C ARG A 60 -7.32 -15.83 -10.80
N ASP A 61 -6.54 -16.72 -11.41
CA ASP A 61 -6.66 -17.05 -12.83
C ASP A 61 -7.99 -17.75 -13.15
N ARG A 62 -8.51 -18.60 -12.26
CA ARG A 62 -9.84 -19.24 -12.44
C ARG A 62 -10.99 -18.24 -12.58
N VAL A 63 -10.87 -17.07 -11.98
CA VAL A 63 -11.88 -16.00 -12.11
C VAL A 63 -11.48 -14.95 -13.17
N ASN A 64 -10.42 -15.22 -13.92
CA ASN A 64 -9.90 -14.33 -14.99
C ASN A 64 -9.56 -12.92 -14.46
N GLU A 65 -9.08 -12.82 -13.23
CA GLU A 65 -8.93 -11.57 -12.49
C GLU A 65 -8.03 -10.56 -13.21
N ALA A 66 -6.80 -10.95 -13.54
CA ALA A 66 -5.83 -10.01 -14.12
C ALA A 66 -6.26 -9.55 -15.52
N GLU A 67 -6.77 -10.47 -16.36
CA GLU A 67 -7.20 -10.13 -17.72
C GLU A 67 -8.36 -9.13 -17.68
N GLU A 68 -9.37 -9.38 -16.84
CA GLU A 68 -10.52 -8.49 -16.67
C GLU A 68 -10.12 -7.09 -16.17
N ILE A 69 -9.24 -7.02 -15.18
CA ILE A 69 -8.75 -5.73 -14.65
C ILE A 69 -7.90 -5.01 -15.70
N MET A 70 -7.03 -5.70 -16.43
CA MET A 70 -6.23 -5.10 -17.51
C MET A 70 -7.11 -4.59 -18.66
N ASP A 71 -8.19 -5.31 -19.00
CA ASP A 71 -9.16 -4.88 -20.02
C ASP A 71 -9.88 -3.60 -19.59
N ARG A 72 -10.42 -3.57 -18.37
CA ARG A 72 -11.06 -2.37 -17.81
C ARG A 72 -10.09 -1.19 -17.71
N ALA A 73 -8.82 -1.44 -17.37
CA ALA A 73 -7.78 -0.40 -17.30
C ALA A 73 -7.29 0.05 -18.68
N GLY A 74 -7.70 -0.61 -19.76
CA GLY A 74 -7.30 -0.30 -21.12
C GLY A 74 -5.82 -0.54 -21.38
N ILE A 75 -5.25 -1.64 -20.83
CA ILE A 75 -3.84 -1.99 -21.07
C ILE A 75 -3.65 -2.49 -22.48
N ALA A 76 -2.78 -1.82 -23.24
CA ALA A 76 -2.48 -2.10 -24.63
C ALA A 76 -0.99 -2.39 -24.86
N PRO A 77 -0.65 -3.10 -25.96
CA PRO A 77 0.74 -3.33 -26.35
C PRO A 77 1.53 -2.02 -26.50
N GLY A 78 2.77 -2.03 -26.00
CA GLY A 78 3.68 -0.88 -26.05
C GLY A 78 3.57 0.09 -24.87
N MET A 79 2.59 -0.06 -23.97
CA MET A 79 2.46 0.77 -22.77
C MET A 79 3.59 0.54 -21.78
N THR A 80 3.90 1.59 -21.00
CA THR A 80 4.74 1.51 -19.80
C THR A 80 3.83 1.54 -18.57
N VAL A 81 3.92 0.51 -17.72
CA VAL A 81 3.03 0.31 -16.56
C VAL A 81 3.86 0.12 -15.30
N ALA A 82 3.45 0.75 -14.20
CA ALA A 82 3.96 0.43 -12.87
C ALA A 82 2.93 -0.45 -12.12
N ASP A 83 3.42 -1.47 -11.43
CA ASP A 83 2.69 -2.35 -10.53
C ASP A 83 3.19 -2.08 -9.11
N ILE A 84 2.40 -1.34 -8.32
CA ILE A 84 2.74 -0.89 -6.97
C ILE A 84 2.19 -1.87 -5.95
N GLY A 85 3.05 -2.28 -4.99
CA GLY A 85 2.74 -3.39 -4.11
C GLY A 85 2.73 -4.71 -4.89
N ALA A 86 3.73 -4.87 -5.76
CA ALA A 86 3.79 -5.96 -6.73
C ALA A 86 3.80 -7.36 -6.10
N GLY A 87 4.25 -7.47 -4.83
CA GLY A 87 4.34 -8.75 -4.13
C GLY A 87 5.17 -9.77 -4.91
N GLU A 88 4.67 -10.97 -5.03
CA GLU A 88 5.30 -12.06 -5.80
C GLU A 88 5.18 -11.89 -7.33
N GLY A 89 4.56 -10.79 -7.81
CA GLY A 89 4.52 -10.44 -9.22
C GLY A 89 3.35 -11.01 -10.01
N TYR A 90 2.21 -11.32 -9.36
CA TYR A 90 1.04 -11.83 -10.05
C TYR A 90 0.59 -10.93 -11.21
N TYR A 91 0.41 -9.63 -10.95
CA TYR A 91 0.10 -8.66 -12.00
C TYR A 91 1.32 -8.32 -12.85
N THR A 92 2.50 -8.19 -12.27
CA THR A 92 3.73 -7.81 -12.97
C THR A 92 3.97 -8.65 -14.22
N VAL A 93 3.94 -9.99 -14.11
CA VAL A 93 4.21 -10.88 -15.27
C VAL A 93 3.06 -10.89 -16.28
N ARG A 94 1.81 -10.73 -15.85
CA ARG A 94 0.66 -10.65 -16.74
C ARG A 94 0.61 -9.33 -17.51
N LEU A 95 0.94 -8.23 -16.85
CA LEU A 95 1.16 -6.92 -17.48
C LEU A 95 2.30 -6.99 -18.49
N ALA A 96 3.45 -7.63 -18.14
CA ALA A 96 4.59 -7.79 -19.05
C ALA A 96 4.20 -8.52 -20.35
N ARG A 97 3.39 -9.58 -20.23
CA ARG A 97 2.84 -10.30 -21.38
C ARG A 97 1.92 -9.41 -22.20
N ARG A 98 0.99 -8.68 -21.55
CA ARG A 98 -0.02 -7.83 -22.20
C ARG A 98 0.61 -6.67 -22.96
N VAL A 99 1.58 -5.96 -22.36
CA VAL A 99 2.23 -4.83 -23.02
C VAL A 99 3.24 -5.27 -24.09
N GLY A 100 3.71 -6.52 -24.01
CA GLY A 100 4.60 -7.13 -25.00
C GLY A 100 6.00 -6.52 -25.02
N PRO A 101 6.87 -6.95 -25.96
CA PRO A 101 8.30 -6.63 -25.95
C PRO A 101 8.64 -5.15 -26.16
N ARG A 102 7.72 -4.37 -26.72
CA ARG A 102 7.88 -2.91 -26.89
C ARG A 102 7.37 -2.11 -25.69
N GLY A 103 6.56 -2.73 -24.79
CA GLY A 103 6.13 -2.15 -23.54
C GLY A 103 7.15 -2.35 -22.42
N ARG A 104 6.91 -1.76 -21.27
CA ARG A 104 7.73 -1.91 -20.07
C ARG A 104 6.84 -2.05 -18.85
N VAL A 105 7.29 -2.85 -17.88
CA VAL A 105 6.64 -2.97 -16.57
C VAL A 105 7.67 -2.72 -15.49
N LEU A 106 7.30 -1.92 -14.49
CA LEU A 106 8.06 -1.71 -13.26
C LEU A 106 7.25 -2.29 -12.10
N GLY A 107 7.71 -3.42 -11.54
CA GLY A 107 7.20 -3.95 -10.29
C GLY A 107 7.85 -3.22 -9.10
N GLN A 108 7.05 -2.62 -8.23
CA GLN A 108 7.52 -1.89 -7.07
C GLN A 108 6.90 -2.45 -5.79
N ASP A 109 7.73 -2.59 -4.76
CA ASP A 109 7.29 -2.93 -3.39
C ASP A 109 8.16 -2.21 -2.38
N ILE A 110 7.73 -2.15 -1.10
CA ILE A 110 8.52 -1.55 -0.01
C ILE A 110 9.26 -2.58 0.84
N VAL A 111 9.01 -3.88 0.60
CA VAL A 111 9.65 -4.99 1.30
C VAL A 111 10.80 -5.51 0.46
N ALA A 112 12.03 -5.38 0.98
CA ALA A 112 13.25 -5.71 0.24
C ALA A 112 13.29 -7.18 -0.20
N GLU A 113 12.91 -8.10 0.69
CA GLU A 113 12.88 -9.53 0.41
C GLU A 113 11.89 -9.90 -0.71
N VAL A 114 10.76 -9.17 -0.78
CA VAL A 114 9.76 -9.35 -1.84
C VAL A 114 10.32 -8.88 -3.18
N ILE A 115 11.01 -7.74 -3.21
CA ILE A 115 11.67 -7.23 -4.44
C ILE A 115 12.77 -8.18 -4.92
N ASP A 116 13.56 -8.76 -4.03
CA ASP A 116 14.59 -9.74 -4.38
C ASP A 116 13.95 -11.01 -4.99
N GLN A 117 12.88 -11.51 -4.40
CA GLN A 117 12.14 -12.68 -4.91
C GLN A 117 11.50 -12.39 -6.28
N LEU A 118 10.90 -11.21 -6.45
CA LEU A 118 10.35 -10.77 -7.73
C LEU A 118 11.44 -10.65 -8.80
N GLY A 119 12.60 -10.09 -8.46
CA GLY A 119 13.75 -10.00 -9.36
C GLY A 119 14.25 -11.38 -9.82
N GLN A 120 14.31 -12.34 -8.89
CA GLN A 120 14.65 -13.74 -9.22
C GLN A 120 13.59 -14.38 -10.13
N ARG A 121 12.31 -14.11 -9.88
CA ARG A 121 11.22 -14.58 -10.75
C ARG A 121 11.33 -14.02 -12.15
N VAL A 122 11.53 -12.71 -12.28
CA VAL A 122 11.71 -12.00 -13.56
C VAL A 122 12.86 -12.62 -14.37
N THR A 123 14.00 -12.87 -13.73
CA THR A 123 15.16 -13.50 -14.36
C THR A 123 14.88 -14.95 -14.76
N ARG A 124 14.31 -15.77 -13.88
CA ARG A 124 14.00 -17.17 -14.11
C ARG A 124 13.00 -17.39 -15.24
N GLU A 125 12.02 -16.49 -15.34
CA GLU A 125 10.94 -16.56 -16.35
C GLU A 125 11.27 -15.77 -17.63
N ASN A 126 12.47 -15.16 -17.73
CA ASN A 126 12.96 -14.40 -18.89
C ASN A 126 12.04 -13.22 -19.30
N TRP A 127 11.64 -12.40 -18.34
CA TRP A 127 10.86 -11.18 -18.59
C TRP A 127 11.78 -9.98 -18.87
N ASP A 128 12.28 -9.84 -20.12
CA ASP A 128 13.22 -8.79 -20.52
C ASP A 128 12.62 -7.36 -20.50
N ASN A 129 11.29 -7.26 -20.44
CA ASN A 129 10.56 -6.01 -20.39
C ASN A 129 10.09 -5.62 -18.98
N VAL A 130 10.59 -6.32 -17.94
CA VAL A 130 10.29 -6.05 -16.54
C VAL A 130 11.51 -5.55 -15.79
N SER A 131 11.34 -4.55 -14.97
CA SER A 131 12.30 -4.11 -13.95
C SER A 131 11.63 -4.09 -12.58
N VAL A 132 12.45 -4.14 -11.50
CA VAL A 132 11.94 -4.11 -10.13
C VAL A 132 12.53 -2.93 -9.37
N LYS A 133 11.79 -2.38 -8.39
CA LYS A 133 12.19 -1.20 -7.64
C LYS A 133 11.75 -1.28 -6.18
N LEU A 134 12.69 -1.07 -5.27
CA LEU A 134 12.39 -0.88 -3.86
C LEU A 134 11.97 0.58 -3.62
N GLY A 135 10.74 0.77 -3.14
CA GLY A 135 10.21 2.05 -2.69
C GLY A 135 10.31 2.25 -1.18
N THR A 136 9.61 3.26 -0.68
CA THR A 136 9.43 3.52 0.76
C THR A 136 7.95 3.79 1.06
N PRO A 137 7.52 3.75 2.34
CA PRO A 137 6.11 4.00 2.68
C PRO A 137 5.54 5.34 2.21
N ASP A 138 6.41 6.30 1.92
CA ASP A 138 6.08 7.66 1.53
C ASP A 138 6.50 8.02 0.08
N ASP A 139 7.21 7.10 -0.61
CA ASP A 139 7.73 7.36 -1.96
C ASP A 139 7.85 6.07 -2.78
N PRO A 140 7.07 5.92 -3.87
CA PRO A 140 7.20 4.78 -4.78
C PRO A 140 8.50 4.82 -5.60
N LYS A 141 9.25 5.93 -5.60
CA LYS A 141 10.51 6.15 -6.33
C LYS A 141 10.40 5.87 -7.82
N LEU A 142 9.29 6.26 -8.41
CA LEU A 142 9.04 6.11 -9.84
C LEU A 142 9.73 7.25 -10.63
N PRO A 143 10.24 6.98 -11.85
CA PRO A 143 10.73 8.02 -12.74
C PRO A 143 9.59 8.91 -13.26
N ASP A 144 9.88 10.21 -13.42
CA ASP A 144 8.92 11.20 -13.90
C ASP A 144 8.48 10.93 -15.35
N ALA A 145 7.24 11.33 -15.69
CA ALA A 145 6.63 11.29 -17.01
C ALA A 145 6.81 9.97 -17.78
N SER A 146 6.79 8.85 -17.06
CA SER A 146 7.15 7.54 -17.61
C SER A 146 5.98 6.60 -17.84
N PHE A 147 4.90 6.71 -17.06
CA PHE A 147 3.88 5.67 -17.03
C PHE A 147 2.57 6.07 -17.70
N ASP A 148 2.08 5.17 -18.55
CA ASP A 148 0.73 5.23 -19.11
C ASP A 148 -0.30 4.77 -18.07
N ARG A 149 0.07 3.80 -17.22
CA ARG A 149 -0.76 3.30 -16.11
C ARG A 149 0.09 3.01 -14.88
N VAL A 150 -0.47 3.30 -13.72
CA VAL A 150 0.05 2.87 -12.42
C VAL A 150 -1.02 2.06 -11.73
N PHE A 151 -0.73 0.81 -11.42
CA PHE A 151 -1.62 -0.14 -10.76
C PHE A 151 -1.37 -0.16 -9.26
N MET A 152 -2.45 -0.18 -8.48
CA MET A 152 -2.48 -0.43 -7.04
C MET A 152 -3.62 -1.42 -6.76
N ILE A 153 -3.29 -2.69 -6.63
CA ILE A 153 -4.29 -3.75 -6.51
C ILE A 153 -4.27 -4.33 -5.10
N HIS A 154 -5.34 -4.08 -4.33
CA HIS A 154 -5.52 -4.57 -2.96
C HIS A 154 -4.38 -4.19 -2.00
N MET A 155 -3.76 -3.01 -2.18
CA MET A 155 -2.65 -2.55 -1.35
C MET A 155 -2.81 -1.12 -0.81
N TYR A 156 -3.70 -0.30 -1.37
CA TYR A 156 -3.81 1.11 -0.98
C TYR A 156 -4.12 1.30 0.52
N HIS A 157 -4.91 0.39 1.11
CA HIS A 157 -5.25 0.38 2.53
C HIS A 157 -4.05 0.13 3.47
N GLU A 158 -2.91 -0.31 2.93
CA GLU A 158 -1.66 -0.56 3.65
C GLU A 158 -0.70 0.66 3.64
N ILE A 159 -0.97 1.68 2.82
CA ILE A 159 -0.13 2.88 2.72
C ILE A 159 -0.28 3.72 3.99
N THR A 160 0.83 3.88 4.73
CA THR A 160 0.88 4.66 5.98
C THR A 160 0.97 6.17 5.72
N GLU A 161 1.58 6.58 4.62
CA GLU A 161 1.84 7.98 4.25
C GLU A 161 1.20 8.36 2.90
N PRO A 162 -0.15 8.25 2.77
CA PRO A 162 -0.82 8.32 1.46
C PRO A 162 -0.61 9.66 0.76
N TYR A 163 -0.60 10.79 1.48
CA TYR A 163 -0.43 12.11 0.86
C TYR A 163 0.98 12.30 0.31
N ALA A 164 2.00 11.92 1.06
CA ALA A 164 3.39 11.98 0.62
C ALA A 164 3.63 11.03 -0.57
N PHE A 165 3.10 9.81 -0.47
CA PHE A 165 3.20 8.77 -1.50
C PHE A 165 2.55 9.22 -2.81
N LEU A 166 1.29 9.64 -2.77
CA LEU A 166 0.57 10.11 -3.94
C LEU A 166 1.19 11.37 -4.55
N TRP A 167 1.70 12.27 -3.72
CA TRP A 167 2.36 13.49 -4.18
C TRP A 167 3.63 13.19 -4.98
N ARG A 168 4.40 12.18 -4.59
CA ARG A 168 5.60 11.72 -5.30
C ARG A 168 5.29 10.81 -6.48
N LEU A 169 4.15 10.09 -6.43
CA LEU A 169 3.67 9.34 -7.57
C LEU A 169 3.18 10.22 -8.71
N TYR A 170 2.59 11.37 -8.39
CA TYR A 170 1.96 12.26 -9.36
C TYR A 170 2.83 12.58 -10.59
N PRO A 171 4.10 13.01 -10.46
CA PRO A 171 4.94 13.36 -11.61
C PRO A 171 5.33 12.14 -12.47
N ALA A 172 5.18 10.92 -11.98
CA ALA A 172 5.54 9.72 -12.72
C ALA A 172 4.60 9.42 -13.90
N LEU A 173 3.37 9.96 -13.86
CA LEU A 173 2.40 9.79 -14.93
C LEU A 173 2.76 10.63 -16.16
N LYS A 174 2.57 10.04 -17.35
CA LYS A 174 2.49 10.80 -18.61
C LYS A 174 1.25 11.71 -18.60
N ALA A 175 1.16 12.63 -19.56
CA ALA A 175 0.04 13.58 -19.65
C ALA A 175 -1.34 12.90 -19.66
N ASP A 176 -1.47 11.77 -20.37
CA ASP A 176 -2.69 10.94 -20.44
C ASP A 176 -2.63 9.71 -19.52
N GLY A 177 -1.66 9.69 -18.62
CA GLY A 177 -1.44 8.58 -17.69
C GLY A 177 -2.55 8.49 -16.64
N GLN A 178 -2.78 7.29 -16.12
CA GLN A 178 -3.81 7.04 -15.10
C GLN A 178 -3.28 6.17 -13.98
N VAL A 179 -3.71 6.47 -12.76
CA VAL A 179 -3.64 5.53 -11.64
C VAL A 179 -4.91 4.70 -11.64
N VAL A 180 -4.75 3.39 -11.54
CA VAL A 180 -5.83 2.41 -11.45
C VAL A 180 -5.73 1.75 -10.07
N VAL A 181 -6.73 1.98 -9.24
CA VAL A 181 -6.81 1.37 -7.90
C VAL A 181 -7.93 0.35 -7.89
N VAL A 182 -7.61 -0.88 -7.51
CA VAL A 182 -8.62 -1.91 -7.23
C VAL A 182 -8.60 -2.20 -5.75
N ASP A 183 -9.74 -2.02 -5.07
CA ASP A 183 -9.84 -2.29 -3.65
C ASP A 183 -11.28 -2.66 -3.26
N ARG A 184 -11.46 -3.09 -2.01
CA ARG A 184 -12.77 -3.39 -1.44
C ARG A 184 -13.36 -2.17 -0.74
N ASP A 185 -14.65 -1.91 -0.94
CA ASP A 185 -15.37 -0.79 -0.32
C ASP A 185 -15.74 -1.14 1.13
N ARG A 186 -14.73 -1.12 2.00
CA ARG A 186 -14.85 -1.46 3.43
C ARG A 186 -13.77 -0.74 4.25
N PRO A 187 -13.86 -0.73 5.61
CA PRO A 187 -12.87 -0.09 6.48
C PRO A 187 -11.44 -0.54 6.19
N THR A 188 -10.48 0.38 6.30
CA THR A 188 -9.07 0.13 5.96
C THR A 188 -8.44 -0.95 6.83
N GLU A 189 -8.76 -1.01 8.12
CA GLU A 189 -8.33 -2.07 9.03
C GLU A 189 -8.87 -3.46 8.67
N GLN A 190 -9.81 -3.55 7.75
CA GLN A 190 -10.37 -4.79 7.23
C GLN A 190 -9.87 -5.11 5.82
N HIS A 191 -8.70 -4.58 5.43
CA HIS A 191 -8.11 -4.75 4.09
C HIS A 191 -9.03 -4.31 2.95
N GLY A 192 -9.37 -3.03 2.95
CA GLY A 192 -10.11 -2.34 1.91
C GLY A 192 -10.01 -0.83 2.09
N THR A 193 -10.48 -0.06 1.12
CA THR A 193 -10.55 1.39 1.22
C THR A 193 -11.94 1.84 0.81
N PRO A 194 -12.68 2.55 1.69
CA PRO A 194 -13.94 3.16 1.27
C PRO A 194 -13.75 4.05 0.05
N ALA A 195 -14.54 3.84 -1.01
CA ALA A 195 -14.36 4.54 -2.28
C ALA A 195 -14.37 6.08 -2.14
N ALA A 196 -15.17 6.61 -1.21
CA ALA A 196 -15.23 8.04 -0.92
C ALA A 196 -13.93 8.55 -0.27
N LEU A 197 -13.32 7.77 0.62
CA LEU A 197 -12.04 8.10 1.24
C LEU A 197 -10.91 8.08 0.20
N LEU A 198 -10.83 7.01 -0.61
CA LEU A 198 -9.85 6.90 -1.70
C LEU A 198 -9.92 8.14 -2.60
N ARG A 199 -11.11 8.49 -3.06
CA ARG A 199 -11.31 9.66 -3.89
C ARG A 199 -10.83 10.94 -3.21
N CYS A 200 -11.20 11.16 -1.94
CA CYS A 200 -10.78 12.33 -1.19
C CYS A 200 -9.24 12.43 -1.10
N GLU A 201 -8.54 11.34 -0.73
CA GLU A 201 -7.08 11.35 -0.57
C GLU A 201 -6.35 11.65 -1.89
N PHE A 202 -6.83 11.13 -3.02
CA PHE A 202 -6.29 11.46 -4.34
C PHE A 202 -6.55 12.90 -4.75
N GLU A 203 -7.79 13.38 -4.60
CA GLU A 203 -8.17 14.75 -4.94
C GLU A 203 -7.44 15.79 -4.06
N ALA A 204 -7.20 15.47 -2.77
CA ALA A 204 -6.46 16.33 -1.84
C ALA A 204 -5.01 16.60 -2.29
N VAL A 205 -4.41 15.70 -3.07
CA VAL A 205 -3.04 15.84 -3.60
C VAL A 205 -3.02 16.55 -4.95
N GLY A 206 -4.16 16.62 -5.65
CA GLY A 206 -4.27 17.27 -6.94
C GLY A 206 -4.60 16.34 -8.11
N PHE A 207 -4.88 15.05 -7.85
CA PHE A 207 -5.45 14.15 -8.87
C PHE A 207 -6.90 14.52 -9.15
N ARG A 208 -7.37 14.13 -10.33
CA ARG A 208 -8.77 14.21 -10.73
C ARG A 208 -9.36 12.82 -10.79
N PHE A 209 -10.49 12.63 -10.16
CA PHE A 209 -11.26 11.40 -10.27
C PHE A 209 -11.80 11.23 -11.69
N ALA A 210 -11.52 10.08 -12.32
CA ALA A 210 -11.88 9.79 -13.70
C ALA A 210 -12.98 8.73 -13.83
N GLY A 211 -13.33 8.04 -12.76
CA GLY A 211 -14.42 7.07 -12.75
C GLY A 211 -14.25 5.93 -11.76
N LEU A 212 -15.34 5.23 -11.48
CA LEU A 212 -15.38 4.05 -10.61
C LEU A 212 -16.31 3.00 -11.21
N GLU A 213 -15.83 1.77 -11.26
CA GLU A 213 -16.60 0.60 -11.67
C GLU A 213 -16.64 -0.40 -10.52
N ARG A 214 -17.80 -1.03 -10.29
CA ARG A 214 -17.99 -2.04 -9.25
C ARG A 214 -18.07 -3.44 -9.84
N GLY A 215 -17.97 -4.45 -8.98
CA GLY A 215 -18.13 -5.84 -9.36
C GLY A 215 -17.02 -6.35 -10.27
N THR A 216 -15.76 -6.05 -9.91
CA THR A 216 -14.59 -6.59 -10.61
C THR A 216 -14.36 -8.06 -10.24
N ALA A 217 -13.70 -8.82 -11.10
CA ALA A 217 -13.27 -10.20 -10.81
C ALA A 217 -12.33 -10.27 -9.59
N ALA A 218 -11.56 -9.19 -9.33
CA ALA A 218 -10.75 -9.03 -8.12
C ALA A 218 -11.59 -8.76 -6.86
N GLY A 219 -12.89 -8.51 -7.02
CA GLY A 219 -13.81 -8.06 -5.97
C GLY A 219 -13.74 -6.55 -5.71
N GLY A 220 -14.81 -6.00 -5.14
CA GLY A 220 -14.87 -4.58 -4.81
C GLY A 220 -15.09 -3.65 -5.99
N TYR A 221 -14.19 -2.69 -6.19
CA TYR A 221 -14.27 -1.67 -7.23
C TYR A 221 -12.92 -1.44 -7.91
N LEU A 222 -12.97 -0.87 -9.11
CA LEU A 222 -11.85 -0.26 -9.82
C LEU A 222 -12.10 1.23 -9.93
N ALA A 223 -11.19 2.05 -9.39
CA ALA A 223 -11.22 3.50 -9.49
C ALA A 223 -10.06 4.00 -10.37
N ARG A 224 -10.31 5.06 -11.15
CA ARG A 224 -9.32 5.69 -12.00
C ARG A 224 -9.11 7.14 -11.61
N PHE A 225 -7.84 7.56 -11.65
CA PHE A 225 -7.41 8.93 -11.39
C PHE A 225 -6.44 9.39 -12.47
N THR A 226 -6.55 10.64 -12.87
CA THR A 226 -5.63 11.30 -13.81
C THR A 226 -4.96 12.49 -13.15
N PRO A 227 -3.80 12.95 -13.64
CA PRO A 227 -3.27 14.23 -13.20
C PRO A 227 -4.32 15.35 -13.37
N GLY A 228 -4.45 16.21 -12.34
CA GLY A 228 -5.26 17.42 -12.41
C GLY A 228 -4.46 18.60 -12.98
N ALA A 229 -4.78 19.83 -12.55
CA ALA A 229 -4.08 21.05 -12.98
C ALA A 229 -2.65 21.17 -12.38
N GLY A 230 -2.34 20.38 -11.36
CA GLY A 230 -1.04 20.35 -10.68
C GLY A 230 -1.17 19.76 -9.28
N ARG A 231 -0.02 19.50 -8.66
CA ARG A 231 0.03 19.04 -7.27
C ARG A 231 -0.33 20.17 -6.32
N ILE A 232 -1.08 19.85 -5.27
CA ILE A 232 -1.31 20.77 -4.15
C ILE A 232 -0.02 20.85 -3.32
N ALA A 233 0.37 22.05 -2.86
CA ALA A 233 1.55 22.18 -2.00
C ALA A 233 1.35 21.39 -0.70
N PRO A 234 2.38 20.71 -0.18
CA PRO A 234 2.24 19.84 1.00
C PRO A 234 1.57 20.52 2.21
N ALA A 235 1.86 21.81 2.44
CA ALA A 235 1.29 22.60 3.54
C ALA A 235 -0.21 22.90 3.36
N ASP A 236 -0.73 22.83 2.14
CA ASP A 236 -2.13 23.12 1.81
C ASP A 236 -3.00 21.85 1.73
N ILE A 237 -2.37 20.68 1.84
CA ILE A 237 -3.09 19.40 1.84
C ILE A 237 -3.81 19.22 3.18
N SER A 238 -5.12 18.99 3.13
CA SER A 238 -5.92 18.64 4.31
C SER A 238 -6.19 17.14 4.37
N ALA A 239 -6.03 16.54 5.55
CA ALA A 239 -6.32 15.12 5.74
C ALA A 239 -7.80 14.81 5.54
N CYS A 240 -8.08 13.78 4.76
CA CYS A 240 -9.42 13.24 4.59
C CYS A 240 -9.85 12.44 5.82
N ARG A 241 -11.09 12.60 6.24
CA ARG A 241 -11.66 11.89 7.37
C ARG A 241 -12.62 10.80 6.91
N MET A 242 -12.48 9.62 7.47
CA MET A 242 -13.55 8.63 7.35
C MET A 242 -14.78 9.15 8.10
N ALA A 243 -15.94 9.14 7.44
CA ALA A 243 -17.20 9.37 8.15
C ALA A 243 -17.33 8.31 9.26
N ARG A 244 -17.26 8.73 10.52
CA ARG A 244 -17.58 7.84 11.64
C ARG A 244 -19.03 7.39 11.43
N LYS A 245 -19.28 6.08 11.32
CA LYS A 245 -20.64 5.56 11.46
C LYS A 245 -21.17 6.12 12.78
N ALA A 246 -22.26 6.89 12.72
CA ALA A 246 -22.98 7.27 13.91
C ALA A 246 -23.24 5.96 14.70
N GLN A 247 -22.62 5.84 15.88
CA GLN A 247 -23.00 4.80 16.81
C GLN A 247 -24.47 5.09 17.11
N GLY A 248 -25.37 4.19 16.68
CA GLY A 248 -26.76 4.27 17.06
C GLY A 248 -26.87 4.35 18.59
N PRO A 249 -27.90 4.98 19.12
CA PRO A 249 -28.11 5.08 20.56
C PRO A 249 -28.13 3.67 21.16
N PRO A 250 -27.68 3.54 22.45
CA PRO A 250 -27.60 2.27 23.17
C PRO A 250 -28.96 1.63 23.36
#